data_10a03b46c64e7e86cba77fced3004ad3
#
_entry.id   10a03b46c64e7e86cba77fced3004ad3
#
_cell.length_a   1.000
_cell.length_b   1.000
_cell.length_c   1.000
_cell.angle_alpha   90.00
_cell.angle_beta   90.00
_cell.angle_gamma   90.00
#
_symmetry.space_group_name_H-M   'P 1'
#
loop_
_entity.id
_entity.type
_entity.pdbx_description
1 polymer ?
#
loop_
_entity_poly.entity_id
_entity_poly.type
_entity_poly.pdbx_seq_one_letter_code
_entity_poly.pdbx_strand_id
1 'polypeptide(L)'
;MIEKLTKSSAKNSNHSETQNIKVSVKTAYIPDHSNELEKRYVFSYTITIENNSEESIKLLTRYWLITDANEDTSTVAGEGVIGKQPIIAPSKSFQYTSGCVLKTPVGTMQGHYQMLDDNNKNIQVEIPVFCLALPNILN
;
A
#
# COMPACT_ATOMS: atom_id res chain seq x y z
N MET A 1 -19.26 7.34 4.01
CA MET A 1 -18.49 7.06 4.33
C MET A 1 -17.32 7.66 4.02
N ILE A 2 -16.97 8.04 3.60
CA ILE A 2 -15.94 8.67 3.22
C ILE A 2 -15.50 9.76 4.03
N GLU A 3 -16.26 10.48 4.51
CA GLU A 3 -15.92 11.57 5.21
C GLU A 3 -15.01 11.28 6.29
N LYS A 4 -15.12 10.27 6.95
CA LYS A 4 -14.32 10.08 7.97
C LYS A 4 -12.95 10.02 7.59
N LEU A 5 -12.67 9.57 6.50
CA LEU A 5 -11.37 9.44 6.19
C LEU A 5 -10.75 10.72 5.95
N THR A 6 -11.46 11.63 5.68
CA THR A 6 -10.85 12.80 5.35
C THR A 6 -10.39 13.50 6.53
N LYS A 7 -11.01 13.48 7.51
CA LYS A 7 -10.70 14.25 8.51
C LYS A 7 -9.49 13.96 9.15
N SER A 8 -9.49 13.40 10.05
CA SER A 8 -8.40 13.31 10.84
C SER A 8 -7.24 12.73 10.24
N SER A 9 -7.48 11.80 9.60
CA SER A 9 -6.39 11.09 9.11
C SER A 9 -5.58 11.88 8.21
N ALA A 10 -6.12 12.82 7.67
CA ALA A 10 -5.44 13.54 6.69
C ALA A 10 -4.13 14.06 7.13
N LYS A 11 -3.94 14.44 8.27
CA LYS A 11 -2.80 14.96 8.65
C LYS A 11 -1.64 14.16 8.39
N ASN A 12 -1.31 13.27 9.05
CA ASN A 12 -0.13 12.55 8.81
C ASN A 12 -0.39 11.11 8.69
N SER A 13 -1.54 10.77 8.24
CA SER A 13 -1.85 9.40 8.20
C SER A 13 -1.54 8.80 6.88
N ASN A 14 -1.01 7.61 6.85
CA ASN A 14 -0.82 6.84 5.65
C ASN A 14 -1.72 5.62 5.76
N HIS A 15 -2.99 5.85 5.92
CA HIS A 15 -3.93 4.75 6.00
C HIS A 15 -5.25 5.12 5.32
N SER A 16 -6.02 4.11 4.95
CA SER A 16 -7.37 4.32 4.47
C SER A 16 -8.24 3.20 5.01
N GLU A 17 -9.55 3.40 4.99
CA GLU A 17 -10.52 2.41 5.45
C GLU A 17 -11.60 2.22 4.42
N THR A 18 -11.95 0.98 4.15
CA THR A 18 -13.04 0.63 3.28
C THR A 18 -13.83 -0.45 3.98
N GLN A 19 -15.12 -0.19 4.29
CA GLN A 19 -15.98 -1.17 4.93
C GLN A 19 -15.33 -1.81 6.17
N ASN A 20 -14.69 -0.98 6.98
CA ASN A 20 -14.02 -1.41 8.20
C ASN A 20 -12.76 -2.22 7.96
N ILE A 21 -12.16 -2.09 6.80
CA ILE A 21 -10.85 -2.66 6.52
C ILE A 21 -9.88 -1.49 6.48
N LYS A 22 -8.91 -1.48 7.38
CA LYS A 22 -7.96 -0.38 7.45
C LYS A 22 -6.63 -0.80 6.88
N VAL A 23 -6.07 0.00 5.98
CA VAL A 23 -4.77 -0.26 5.36
C VAL A 23 -3.81 0.83 5.79
N SER A 24 -2.68 0.44 6.36
CA SER A 24 -1.64 1.36 6.81
C SER A 24 -0.34 1.02 6.14
N VAL A 25 0.51 2.01 5.92
CA VAL A 25 1.76 1.83 5.19
C VAL A 25 2.93 2.45 5.94
N LYS A 26 4.06 1.75 5.96
CA LYS A 26 5.31 2.28 6.46
C LYS A 26 6.33 2.08 5.37
N THR A 27 7.16 3.06 5.10
CA THR A 27 8.16 2.96 4.02
C THR A 27 9.56 3.16 4.56
N ALA A 28 10.55 2.65 3.82
CA ALA A 28 11.95 2.86 4.16
C ALA A 28 12.78 2.88 2.88
N TYR A 29 13.78 3.75 2.86
CA TYR A 29 14.76 3.75 1.78
C TYR A 29 15.81 2.68 2.09
N ILE A 30 16.25 1.92 1.08
CA ILE A 30 17.20 0.82 1.27
C ILE A 30 18.51 1.19 0.57
N PRO A 31 19.42 1.88 1.25
CA PRO A 31 20.64 2.33 0.61
C PRO A 31 21.54 1.19 0.13
N ASP A 32 21.56 0.06 0.83
CA ASP A 32 22.40 -1.06 0.44
C ASP A 32 22.05 -1.67 -0.90
N HIS A 33 20.85 -1.47 -1.37
CA HIS A 33 20.42 -1.99 -2.66
C HIS A 33 20.25 -0.87 -3.70
N SER A 34 20.59 0.35 -3.33
CA SER A 34 20.41 1.52 -4.19
C SER A 34 21.75 1.96 -4.80
N ASN A 35 21.67 2.69 -5.91
CA ASN A 35 22.85 3.27 -6.53
C ASN A 35 22.42 4.62 -7.10
N GLU A 36 22.71 5.70 -6.37
CA GLU A 36 22.23 7.01 -6.76
C GLU A 36 22.90 7.52 -8.03
N LEU A 37 24.13 7.11 -8.30
CA LEU A 37 24.79 7.51 -9.51
C LEU A 37 24.13 6.90 -10.74
N GLU A 38 23.53 5.72 -10.58
CA GLU A 38 22.83 5.07 -11.67
C GLU A 38 21.34 5.31 -11.60
N LYS A 39 20.90 6.22 -10.73
CA LYS A 39 19.50 6.55 -10.56
C LYS A 39 18.67 5.33 -10.23
N ARG A 40 19.17 4.55 -9.26
CA ARG A 40 18.47 3.39 -8.78
C ARG A 40 18.16 3.62 -7.31
N TYR A 41 16.90 3.86 -6.99
CA TYR A 41 16.46 4.17 -5.64
C TYR A 41 15.52 3.08 -5.18
N VAL A 42 15.97 2.26 -4.23
CA VAL A 42 15.21 1.10 -3.77
C VAL A 42 14.55 1.42 -2.44
N PHE A 43 13.25 1.13 -2.37
CA PHE A 43 12.47 1.36 -1.16
C PHE A 43 11.76 0.08 -0.76
N SER A 44 11.52 -0.08 0.53
CA SER A 44 10.60 -1.10 0.99
C SER A 44 9.33 -0.42 1.47
N TYR A 45 8.21 -1.13 1.42
CA TYR A 45 6.98 -0.66 2.00
C TYR A 45 6.36 -1.83 2.75
N THR A 46 5.87 -1.53 3.95
CA THR A 46 5.23 -2.52 4.81
C THR A 46 3.78 -2.14 4.94
N ILE A 47 2.92 -3.04 4.52
CA ILE A 47 1.48 -2.83 4.54
C ILE A 47 0.90 -3.62 5.69
N THR A 48 0.03 -2.99 6.47
CA THR A 48 -0.73 -3.66 7.51
C THR A 48 -2.20 -3.53 7.16
N ILE A 49 -2.90 -4.65 7.04
CA ILE A 49 -4.31 -4.68 6.72
C ILE A 49 -5.03 -5.18 7.97
N GLU A 50 -5.90 -4.34 8.55
CA GLU A 50 -6.63 -4.69 9.75
C GLU A 50 -8.08 -4.92 9.40
N ASN A 51 -8.60 -6.07 9.75
CA ASN A 51 -9.99 -6.39 9.48
C ASN A 51 -10.83 -6.08 10.71
N ASN A 52 -11.51 -4.95 10.69
CA ASN A 52 -12.37 -4.53 11.79
C ASN A 52 -13.84 -4.82 11.47
N SER A 53 -14.09 -5.67 10.48
CA SER A 53 -15.44 -6.06 10.13
C SER A 53 -15.81 -7.34 10.87
N GLU A 54 -17.02 -7.80 10.66
CA GLU A 54 -17.50 -9.01 11.32
C GLU A 54 -17.34 -10.26 10.47
N GLU A 55 -16.77 -10.13 9.27
CA GLU A 55 -16.59 -11.27 8.38
C GLU A 55 -15.12 -11.46 8.04
N SER A 56 -14.72 -12.67 7.72
CA SER A 56 -13.36 -12.91 7.23
C SER A 56 -13.25 -12.35 5.82
N ILE A 57 -12.09 -11.85 5.48
CA ILE A 57 -11.84 -11.20 4.20
C ILE A 57 -10.66 -11.90 3.55
N LYS A 58 -10.80 -12.34 2.30
CA LYS A 58 -9.71 -12.97 1.56
C LYS A 58 -9.18 -12.01 0.53
N LEU A 59 -7.87 -11.75 0.55
CA LEU A 59 -7.24 -10.87 -0.42
C LEU A 59 -7.04 -11.66 -1.70
N LEU A 60 -7.64 -11.21 -2.81
CA LEU A 60 -7.54 -11.90 -4.08
C LEU A 60 -6.47 -11.32 -4.99
N THR A 61 -6.51 -10.03 -5.26
CA THR A 61 -5.60 -9.39 -6.21
C THR A 61 -5.14 -8.04 -5.70
N ARG A 62 -4.04 -7.56 -6.28
CA ARG A 62 -3.52 -6.25 -5.98
C ARG A 62 -3.35 -5.45 -7.26
N TYR A 63 -3.43 -4.12 -7.13
CA TYR A 63 -3.16 -3.20 -8.22
C TYR A 63 -2.38 -2.01 -7.68
N TRP A 64 -1.30 -1.64 -8.35
CA TRP A 64 -0.48 -0.50 -7.97
C TRP A 64 -0.29 0.47 -9.13
N LEU A 65 -0.33 1.76 -8.82
CA LEU A 65 0.08 2.81 -9.74
C LEU A 65 1.27 3.49 -9.08
N ILE A 66 2.41 3.49 -9.73
CA ILE A 66 3.65 4.04 -9.22
C ILE A 66 4.02 5.23 -10.08
N THR A 67 4.26 6.38 -9.45
CA THR A 67 4.57 7.62 -10.17
C THR A 67 5.89 8.16 -9.65
N ASP A 68 6.85 8.43 -10.53
CA ASP A 68 8.14 8.97 -10.10
C ASP A 68 8.11 10.49 -10.14
N ALA A 69 9.24 11.14 -9.81
CA ALA A 69 9.28 12.59 -9.73
C ALA A 69 9.17 13.27 -11.09
N ASN A 70 9.36 12.52 -12.18
CA ASN A 70 9.21 13.07 -13.52
C ASN A 70 7.80 12.83 -14.06
N GLU A 71 6.91 12.34 -13.20
CA GLU A 71 5.55 12.01 -13.55
C GLU A 71 5.43 10.82 -14.49
N ASP A 72 6.49 10.03 -14.62
CA ASP A 72 6.41 8.79 -15.36
C ASP A 72 5.71 7.78 -14.47
N THR A 73 4.79 7.02 -15.05
CA THR A 73 4.01 6.08 -14.27
C THR A 73 4.24 4.65 -14.74
N SER A 74 4.02 3.73 -13.83
CA SER A 74 3.99 2.32 -14.18
C SER A 74 2.92 1.65 -13.33
N THR A 75 2.42 0.52 -13.77
CA THR A 75 1.40 -0.20 -13.04
C THR A 75 1.85 -1.63 -12.80
N VAL A 76 1.39 -2.19 -11.69
CA VAL A 76 1.66 -3.58 -11.34
C VAL A 76 0.33 -4.18 -10.90
N ALA A 77 -0.04 -5.32 -11.46
CA ALA A 77 -1.26 -5.99 -11.07
C ALA A 77 -0.99 -7.49 -11.03
N GLY A 78 -1.64 -8.17 -10.13
CA GLY A 78 -1.47 -9.62 -10.03
C GLY A 78 -2.27 -10.20 -8.89
N GLU A 79 -2.19 -11.52 -8.75
CA GLU A 79 -2.90 -12.23 -7.71
C GLU A 79 -2.13 -12.18 -6.41
N GLY A 80 -2.83 -11.95 -5.31
CA GLY A 80 -2.26 -12.02 -3.98
C GLY A 80 -1.20 -10.98 -3.70
N VAL A 81 -0.50 -11.20 -2.62
CA VAL A 81 0.64 -10.38 -2.21
C VAL A 81 1.71 -11.32 -1.72
N ILE A 82 2.96 -11.09 -2.14
CA ILE A 82 4.11 -11.95 -1.81
C ILE A 82 3.78 -13.43 -1.92
N GLY A 83 3.08 -13.79 -3.00
CA GLY A 83 2.77 -15.19 -3.27
C GLY A 83 1.65 -15.78 -2.45
N LYS A 84 0.85 -14.97 -1.76
CA LYS A 84 -0.21 -15.46 -0.89
C LYS A 84 -1.53 -14.75 -1.14
N GLN A 85 -2.62 -15.45 -0.87
CA GLN A 85 -3.95 -14.84 -0.84
C GLN A 85 -4.48 -15.04 0.58
N PRO A 86 -4.05 -14.20 1.52
CA PRO A 86 -4.37 -14.43 2.93
C PRO A 86 -5.85 -14.22 3.24
N ILE A 87 -6.33 -14.98 4.21
CA ILE A 87 -7.66 -14.78 4.76
C ILE A 87 -7.45 -14.13 6.11
N ILE A 88 -8.05 -12.96 6.30
CA ILE A 88 -7.89 -12.19 7.51
C ILE A 88 -9.19 -12.27 8.30
N ALA A 89 -9.15 -12.94 9.43
CA ALA A 89 -10.34 -13.12 10.26
C ALA A 89 -10.74 -11.80 10.95
N PRO A 90 -11.98 -11.69 11.42
CA PRO A 90 -12.39 -10.50 12.15
C PRO A 90 -11.46 -10.19 13.32
N SER A 91 -11.14 -8.95 13.50
CA SER A 91 -10.25 -8.43 14.56
C SER A 91 -8.81 -8.88 14.41
N LYS A 92 -8.45 -9.37 13.24
CA LYS A 92 -7.07 -9.79 12.97
C LYS A 92 -6.45 -8.89 11.91
N SER A 93 -5.14 -8.98 11.79
CA SER A 93 -4.37 -8.19 10.83
C SER A 93 -3.46 -9.10 10.01
N PHE A 94 -3.11 -8.64 8.83
CA PHE A 94 -2.09 -9.29 8.00
C PHE A 94 -1.08 -8.21 7.63
N GLN A 95 0.20 -8.52 7.74
CA GLN A 95 1.25 -7.56 7.42
C GLN A 95 2.25 -8.19 6.47
N TYR A 96 2.68 -7.44 5.48
CA TYR A 96 3.71 -7.91 4.57
C TYR A 96 4.59 -6.75 4.13
N THR A 97 5.80 -7.07 3.68
CA THR A 97 6.75 -6.07 3.18
C THR A 97 7.15 -6.45 1.76
N SER A 98 7.20 -5.47 0.91
CA SER A 98 7.64 -5.64 -0.47
C SER A 98 8.52 -4.47 -0.86
N GLY A 99 8.97 -4.41 -2.08
CA GLY A 99 9.90 -3.39 -2.52
C GLY A 99 9.48 -2.71 -3.80
N CYS A 100 10.04 -1.53 -4.02
CA CYS A 100 9.81 -0.75 -5.22
C CYS A 100 11.11 -0.07 -5.60
N VAL A 101 11.42 -0.03 -6.90
CA VAL A 101 12.61 0.63 -7.40
C VAL A 101 12.16 1.82 -8.23
N LEU A 102 12.65 3.01 -7.89
CA LEU A 102 12.36 4.22 -8.66
C LEU A 102 13.63 4.70 -9.34
N LYS A 103 13.45 5.48 -10.40
CA LYS A 103 14.57 6.11 -11.08
C LYS A 103 14.84 7.51 -10.54
N THR A 104 14.01 7.98 -9.65
CA THR A 104 14.14 9.29 -9.03
C THR A 104 14.11 9.14 -7.52
N PRO A 105 14.64 10.10 -6.76
CA PRO A 105 14.73 9.97 -5.30
C PRO A 105 13.40 10.13 -4.57
N VAL A 106 12.35 10.50 -5.28
CA VAL A 106 11.03 10.69 -4.70
C VAL A 106 9.99 10.15 -5.65
N GLY A 107 8.96 9.53 -5.14
CA GLY A 107 7.83 9.10 -5.95
C GLY A 107 6.66 8.76 -5.06
N THR A 108 5.57 8.29 -5.65
CA THR A 108 4.39 7.89 -4.90
C THR A 108 3.88 6.55 -5.38
N MET A 109 3.15 5.87 -4.52
CA MET A 109 2.43 4.65 -4.86
C MET A 109 1.01 4.79 -4.38
N GLN A 110 0.07 4.22 -5.13
CA GLN A 110 -1.32 4.13 -4.73
C GLN A 110 -1.93 2.93 -5.43
N GLY A 111 -3.02 2.45 -4.93
CA GLY A 111 -3.64 1.29 -5.55
C GLY A 111 -4.78 0.75 -4.74
N HIS A 112 -5.10 -0.52 -4.95
CA HIS A 112 -6.18 -1.15 -4.24
C HIS A 112 -6.02 -2.67 -4.24
N TYR A 113 -6.79 -3.31 -3.37
CA TYR A 113 -6.91 -4.75 -3.35
C TYR A 113 -8.34 -5.12 -3.72
N GLN A 114 -8.52 -6.26 -4.40
CA GLN A 114 -9.83 -6.85 -4.52
C GLN A 114 -9.90 -7.94 -3.48
N MET A 115 -10.93 -7.93 -2.67
CA MET A 115 -11.10 -8.87 -1.58
C MET A 115 -12.48 -9.52 -1.64
N LEU A 116 -12.62 -10.65 -0.97
CA LEU A 116 -13.86 -11.39 -0.98
C LEU A 116 -14.28 -11.64 0.47
N ASP A 117 -15.51 -11.33 0.81
CA ASP A 117 -15.98 -11.57 2.16
C ASP A 117 -16.62 -12.96 2.30
N ASP A 118 -17.15 -13.30 3.47
CA ASP A 118 -17.71 -14.62 3.72
C ASP A 118 -18.96 -14.91 2.87
N ASN A 119 -19.58 -13.89 2.32
CA ASN A 119 -20.76 -14.08 1.49
C ASN A 119 -20.40 -14.04 0.02
N ASN A 120 -19.11 -14.17 -0.30
CA ASN A 120 -18.59 -14.13 -1.66
C ASN A 120 -18.85 -12.77 -2.34
N LYS A 121 -18.97 -11.72 -1.54
CA LYS A 121 -19.14 -10.40 -2.10
C LYS A 121 -17.76 -9.82 -2.36
N ASN A 122 -17.57 -9.27 -3.54
CA ASN A 122 -16.29 -8.68 -3.91
C ASN A 122 -16.23 -7.25 -3.39
N ILE A 123 -15.14 -6.90 -2.73
CA ILE A 123 -14.95 -5.59 -2.14
C ILE A 123 -13.64 -5.04 -2.64
N GLN A 124 -13.64 -3.79 -3.11
CA GLN A 124 -12.41 -3.12 -3.49
C GLN A 124 -11.95 -2.28 -2.31
N VAL A 125 -10.77 -2.58 -1.79
CA VAL A 125 -10.23 -1.90 -0.63
C VAL A 125 -9.10 -0.99 -1.09
N GLU A 126 -9.24 0.31 -0.83
CA GLU A 126 -8.25 1.29 -1.30
C GLU A 126 -7.00 1.28 -0.45
N ILE A 127 -5.86 1.45 -1.10
CA ILE A 127 -4.58 1.65 -0.43
C ILE A 127 -4.33 3.16 -0.48
N PRO A 128 -3.98 3.79 0.64
CA PRO A 128 -3.80 5.25 0.61
C PRO A 128 -2.60 5.61 -0.25
N VAL A 129 -2.60 6.79 -0.83
CA VAL A 129 -1.43 7.27 -1.56
C VAL A 129 -0.33 7.47 -0.53
N PHE A 130 0.86 6.99 -0.82
CA PHE A 130 1.99 7.20 0.08
C PHE A 130 3.24 7.58 -0.72
N CYS A 131 4.16 8.25 -0.05
CA CYS A 131 5.35 8.78 -0.65
C CYS A 131 6.55 7.90 -0.37
N LEU A 132 7.39 7.72 -1.39
CA LEU A 132 8.67 7.07 -1.26
C LEU A 132 9.71 8.18 -1.44
N ALA A 133 10.58 8.38 -0.47
CA ALA A 133 11.54 9.48 -0.54
C ALA A 133 12.81 9.14 0.24
N LEU A 134 13.93 9.64 -0.26
CA LEU A 134 15.17 9.52 0.46
C LEU A 134 15.04 10.29 1.77
N PRO A 135 15.73 9.84 2.82
CA PRO A 135 15.70 10.59 4.08
C PRO A 135 16.21 12.01 3.85
N ASN A 136 15.55 12.95 4.49
CA ASN A 136 15.92 14.36 4.46
C ASN A 136 15.74 15.08 3.12
N ILE A 137 15.22 14.43 2.11
CA ILE A 137 15.07 15.10 0.84
C ILE A 137 13.89 16.05 0.83
N LEU A 138 12.91 15.81 1.68
CA LEU A 138 11.73 16.65 1.74
C LEU A 138 11.78 17.70 2.85
N ASN A 139 12.91 17.88 3.46
CA ASN A 139 13.05 18.86 4.55
C ASN A 139 13.40 20.25 4.05
#